data_c3909b71fbc5176c32f752c481210ebe
#
_entry.id   c3909b71fbc5176c32f752c481210ebe
#
_cell.length_a   1.000
_cell.length_b   1.000
_cell.length_c   1.000
_cell.angle_alpha   90.00
_cell.angle_beta   90.00
_cell.angle_gamma   90.00
#
_symmetry.space_group_name_H-M   'P 1'
#
loop_
_entity.id
_entity.type
_entity.pdbx_description
1 polymer ?
#
loop_
_entity_poly.entity_id
_entity_poly.type
_entity_poly.pdbx_seq_one_letter_code
_entity_poly.pdbx_strand_id
1 'polypeptide(L)'
;MIRWLTAGESHGPALSAIIEGIPAHVLITSKDIDADLSRRRLGFGRGARQNFEADKITITGGIRLGITQGGPIAIQIANSEWPKWEKVMSSDPVPEDEIKDLARNAPLTRPRPGHADLVGMQKFNFSDARPVLERASARETASRVALGAVARAFLKQSVGIEILSHVISIGEVSVSEDYSLPTIADRNRIDENPVRCADQKVSEAIVKEIEAAHRDGDTLGGVVEVLAYNLPPGLGSYTHWDKRLDAKLAGAMMGIQAIKGVEIGDGFTTARRRGTVAHDEIEKNSKGAIARRTDRAGGTEGGVSNGEILRVKVAMKPISTVPKALDTIDVATGEPAKAINQRSDVCAVPAAGIVAEAMAALVLAEAVLEKFGGDSVSETRRNFESYMKNLRFK
;
A
#
# COMPACT_ATOMS: atom_id res chain seq x y z
N MET A 1 2.47 -21.10 3.06
CA MET A 1 3.17 -19.93 2.47
C MET A 1 2.15 -19.17 1.63
N ILE A 2 1.96 -17.87 1.87
CA ILE A 2 1.11 -17.01 1.04
C ILE A 2 1.86 -16.67 -0.25
N ARG A 3 1.20 -16.84 -1.40
CA ARG A 3 1.66 -16.32 -2.69
C ARG A 3 0.55 -15.49 -3.31
N TRP A 4 0.91 -14.43 -3.99
CA TRP A 4 -0.07 -13.60 -4.67
C TRP A 4 0.50 -13.01 -5.97
N LEU A 5 -0.40 -12.73 -6.90
CA LEU A 5 -0.09 -12.18 -8.21
C LEU A 5 -1.14 -11.15 -8.60
N THR A 6 -0.70 -10.10 -9.29
CA THR A 6 -1.59 -9.10 -9.90
C THR A 6 -1.31 -9.00 -11.39
N ALA A 7 -2.35 -8.82 -12.18
CA ALA A 7 -2.28 -8.62 -13.63
C ALA A 7 -3.27 -7.55 -14.08
N GLY A 8 -3.14 -7.12 -15.34
CA GLY A 8 -4.01 -6.12 -15.94
C GLY A 8 -3.36 -4.75 -16.07
N GLU A 9 -3.89 -3.96 -16.97
CA GLU A 9 -3.47 -2.62 -17.35
C GLU A 9 -4.44 -1.57 -16.81
N SER A 10 -3.96 -0.33 -16.67
CA SER A 10 -4.75 0.80 -16.15
C SER A 10 -6.03 1.05 -16.94
N HIS A 11 -5.98 0.86 -18.26
CA HIS A 11 -7.11 1.05 -19.16
C HIS A 11 -7.53 -0.26 -19.86
N GLY A 12 -7.07 -1.42 -19.37
CA GLY A 12 -7.55 -2.73 -19.80
C GLY A 12 -8.97 -3.01 -19.28
N PRO A 13 -9.56 -4.18 -19.61
CA PRO A 13 -10.93 -4.54 -19.22
C PRO A 13 -11.12 -4.64 -17.70
N ALA A 14 -10.11 -5.17 -17.02
CA ALA A 14 -10.11 -5.33 -15.57
C ALA A 14 -8.68 -5.53 -15.05
N LEU A 15 -8.50 -5.31 -13.75
CA LEU A 15 -7.37 -5.83 -13.01
C LEU A 15 -7.73 -7.20 -12.46
N SER A 16 -6.77 -8.12 -12.44
CA SER A 16 -6.89 -9.45 -11.84
C SER A 16 -5.94 -9.58 -10.66
N ALA A 17 -6.43 -10.17 -9.58
CA ALA A 17 -5.67 -10.42 -8.37
C ALA A 17 -5.92 -11.85 -7.89
N ILE A 18 -4.86 -12.59 -7.61
CA ILE A 18 -4.95 -13.97 -7.10
C ILE A 18 -4.10 -14.06 -5.84
N ILE A 19 -4.65 -14.69 -4.80
CA ILE A 19 -3.93 -15.04 -3.58
C ILE A 19 -4.21 -16.49 -3.21
N GLU A 20 -3.18 -17.24 -2.83
CA GLU A 20 -3.29 -18.58 -2.29
C GLU A 20 -2.63 -18.69 -0.93
N GLY A 21 -2.96 -19.73 -0.18
CA GLY A 21 -2.44 -19.98 1.16
C GLY A 21 -3.22 -19.30 2.29
N ILE A 22 -4.35 -18.65 1.99
CA ILE A 22 -5.28 -18.17 3.02
C ILE A 22 -6.09 -19.37 3.55
N PRO A 23 -6.14 -19.59 4.89
CA PRO A 23 -6.88 -20.68 5.49
C PRO A 23 -8.38 -20.65 5.16
N ALA A 24 -9.02 -21.80 5.22
CA ALA A 24 -10.47 -21.90 5.18
C ALA A 24 -11.14 -21.22 6.38
N HIS A 25 -12.41 -20.86 6.20
CA HIS A 25 -13.30 -20.28 7.21
C HIS A 25 -12.95 -18.84 7.63
N VAL A 26 -12.21 -18.08 6.84
CA VAL A 26 -12.15 -16.62 6.99
C VAL A 26 -13.47 -16.04 6.50
N LEU A 27 -14.16 -15.29 7.36
CA LEU A 27 -15.38 -14.56 7.00
C LEU A 27 -14.98 -13.30 6.25
N ILE A 28 -15.38 -13.21 4.97
CA ILE A 28 -15.12 -12.06 4.13
C ILE A 28 -16.10 -12.01 2.95
N THR A 29 -16.63 -10.84 2.67
CA THR A 29 -17.56 -10.59 1.58
C THR A 29 -16.99 -9.61 0.57
N SER A 30 -17.66 -9.48 -0.57
CA SER A 30 -17.34 -8.42 -1.54
C SER A 30 -17.46 -7.01 -0.94
N LYS A 31 -18.38 -6.80 0.02
CA LYS A 31 -18.55 -5.51 0.70
C LYS A 31 -17.35 -5.16 1.57
N ASP A 32 -16.72 -6.12 2.22
CA ASP A 32 -15.54 -5.89 3.05
C ASP A 32 -14.35 -5.47 2.18
N ILE A 33 -14.19 -6.10 1.02
CA ILE A 33 -13.15 -5.74 0.04
C ILE A 33 -13.44 -4.36 -0.56
N ASP A 34 -14.68 -4.08 -0.93
CA ASP A 34 -15.10 -2.79 -1.48
C ASP A 34 -14.92 -1.64 -0.48
N ALA A 35 -15.10 -1.90 0.80
CA ALA A 35 -14.84 -0.92 1.85
C ALA A 35 -13.38 -0.45 1.84
N ASP A 36 -12.40 -1.36 1.75
CA ASP A 36 -10.98 -0.98 1.68
C ASP A 36 -10.64 -0.30 0.33
N LEU A 37 -11.22 -0.75 -0.77
CA LEU A 37 -11.07 -0.08 -2.07
C LEU A 37 -11.65 1.34 -2.03
N SER A 38 -12.77 1.55 -1.35
CA SER A 38 -13.37 2.87 -1.15
C SER A 38 -12.46 3.78 -0.34
N ARG A 39 -11.85 3.29 0.75
CA ARG A 39 -10.86 4.04 1.54
C ARG A 39 -9.66 4.47 0.68
N ARG A 40 -9.18 3.61 -0.23
CA ARG A 40 -8.09 3.93 -1.16
C ARG A 40 -8.41 5.11 -2.08
N ARG A 41 -9.68 5.36 -2.39
CA ARG A 41 -10.12 6.49 -3.25
C ARG A 41 -10.19 7.82 -2.51
N LEU A 42 -10.23 7.81 -1.18
CA LEU A 42 -10.30 9.02 -0.36
C LEU A 42 -9.00 9.84 -0.42
N GLY A 43 -9.11 11.08 -0.03
CA GLY A 43 -8.00 12.03 0.12
C GLY A 43 -8.18 13.29 -0.69
N PHE A 44 -7.85 14.43 -0.07
CA PHE A 44 -7.82 15.74 -0.71
C PHE A 44 -6.65 15.84 -1.71
N GLY A 45 -6.84 16.58 -2.80
CA GLY A 45 -5.82 16.68 -3.86
C GLY A 45 -5.90 15.55 -4.91
N ARG A 46 -6.92 14.70 -4.83
CA ARG A 46 -7.16 13.63 -5.82
C ARG A 46 -7.81 14.19 -7.08
N GLY A 47 -7.41 13.65 -8.23
CA GLY A 47 -8.01 14.02 -9.52
C GLY A 47 -9.47 13.59 -9.66
N ALA A 48 -10.20 14.25 -10.55
CA ALA A 48 -11.63 14.01 -10.78
C ALA A 48 -11.99 12.56 -11.13
N ARG A 49 -11.05 11.77 -11.64
CA ARG A 49 -11.25 10.35 -11.97
C ARG A 49 -11.71 9.53 -10.74
N GLN A 50 -11.20 9.85 -9.57
CA GLN A 50 -11.52 9.13 -8.33
C GLN A 50 -12.98 9.26 -7.90
N ASN A 51 -13.67 10.30 -8.36
CA ASN A 51 -15.06 10.58 -7.98
C ASN A 51 -16.07 9.69 -8.73
N PHE A 52 -15.72 9.14 -9.90
CA PHE A 52 -16.63 8.31 -10.72
C PHE A 52 -16.08 6.91 -11.01
N GLU A 53 -14.88 6.59 -10.61
CA GLU A 53 -14.31 5.26 -10.78
C GLU A 53 -14.83 4.35 -9.66
N ALA A 54 -15.93 3.63 -9.94
CA ALA A 54 -16.40 2.56 -9.06
C ALA A 54 -15.55 1.30 -9.34
N ASP A 55 -14.77 0.88 -8.35
CA ASP A 55 -14.01 -0.37 -8.39
C ASP A 55 -14.96 -1.58 -8.25
N LYS A 56 -15.76 -1.85 -9.30
CA LYS A 56 -16.70 -2.99 -9.28
C LYS A 56 -15.91 -4.29 -9.24
N ILE A 57 -16.01 -5.00 -8.11
CA ILE A 57 -15.32 -6.28 -7.92
C ILE A 57 -16.19 -7.47 -8.30
N THR A 58 -15.54 -8.52 -8.79
CA THR A 58 -16.11 -9.84 -8.99
C THR A 58 -15.17 -10.88 -8.40
N ILE A 59 -15.65 -11.63 -7.41
CA ILE A 59 -14.90 -12.77 -6.86
C ILE A 59 -15.21 -13.98 -7.72
N THR A 60 -14.18 -14.50 -8.42
CA THR A 60 -14.34 -15.60 -9.38
C THR A 60 -13.98 -16.98 -8.82
N GLY A 61 -13.38 -17.02 -7.61
CA GLY A 61 -13.02 -18.27 -6.94
C GLY A 61 -12.55 -18.07 -5.50
N GLY A 62 -12.54 -19.16 -4.74
CA GLY A 62 -11.94 -19.26 -3.39
C GLY A 62 -12.81 -18.76 -2.23
N ILE A 63 -13.93 -18.10 -2.49
CA ILE A 63 -14.90 -17.65 -1.48
C ILE A 63 -16.29 -18.11 -1.88
N ARG A 64 -17.03 -18.71 -0.93
CA ARG A 64 -18.41 -19.12 -1.11
C ARG A 64 -19.23 -18.71 0.11
N LEU A 65 -20.38 -18.07 -0.12
CA LEU A 65 -21.30 -17.59 0.93
C LEU A 65 -20.57 -16.74 2.00
N GLY A 66 -19.61 -15.90 1.57
CA GLY A 66 -18.83 -15.05 2.47
C GLY A 66 -17.76 -15.76 3.29
N ILE A 67 -17.34 -16.97 2.90
CA ILE A 67 -16.38 -17.80 3.64
C ILE A 67 -15.30 -18.32 2.69
N THR A 68 -14.02 -18.19 3.05
CA THR A 68 -12.89 -18.75 2.29
C THR A 68 -12.91 -20.27 2.33
N GLN A 69 -12.46 -20.89 1.24
CA GLN A 69 -12.49 -22.36 1.07
C GLN A 69 -11.11 -23.03 1.20
N GLY A 70 -10.04 -22.26 1.52
CA GLY A 70 -8.66 -22.77 1.61
C GLY A 70 -7.94 -22.92 0.26
N GLY A 71 -8.64 -22.75 -0.86
CA GLY A 71 -8.06 -22.72 -2.20
C GLY A 71 -7.67 -21.29 -2.64
N PRO A 72 -7.11 -21.16 -3.87
CA PRO A 72 -6.81 -19.84 -4.42
C PRO A 72 -8.04 -18.94 -4.51
N ILE A 73 -7.89 -17.70 -4.07
CA ILE A 73 -8.91 -16.66 -4.17
C ILE A 73 -8.58 -15.78 -5.38
N ALA A 74 -9.52 -15.65 -6.30
CA ALA A 74 -9.38 -14.85 -7.50
C ALA A 74 -10.41 -13.72 -7.52
N ILE A 75 -9.92 -12.49 -7.72
CA ILE A 75 -10.72 -11.26 -7.72
C ILE A 75 -10.43 -10.48 -9.00
N GLN A 76 -11.48 -10.03 -9.67
CA GLN A 76 -11.41 -9.08 -10.78
C GLN A 76 -11.96 -7.73 -10.35
N ILE A 77 -11.29 -6.66 -10.78
CA ILE A 77 -11.69 -5.28 -10.54
C ILE A 77 -11.92 -4.63 -11.91
N ALA A 78 -13.18 -4.43 -12.29
CA ALA A 78 -13.55 -3.91 -13.60
C ALA A 78 -13.08 -2.46 -13.78
N ASN A 79 -12.80 -2.10 -15.02
CA ASN A 79 -12.48 -0.72 -15.40
C ASN A 79 -13.70 -0.05 -16.05
N SER A 80 -14.24 0.97 -15.42
CA SER A 80 -15.39 1.71 -15.92
C SER A 80 -15.14 2.46 -17.25
N GLU A 81 -13.88 2.75 -17.55
CA GLU A 81 -13.50 3.41 -18.81
C GLU A 81 -13.24 2.43 -19.97
N TRP A 82 -13.27 1.11 -19.72
CA TRP A 82 -12.99 0.09 -20.73
C TRP A 82 -13.72 0.31 -22.08
N PRO A 83 -15.02 0.64 -22.14
CA PRO A 83 -15.71 0.83 -23.44
C PRO A 83 -15.07 1.90 -24.32
N LYS A 84 -14.29 2.83 -23.74
CA LYS A 84 -13.58 3.89 -24.48
C LYS A 84 -12.21 3.44 -24.96
N TRP A 85 -11.69 2.34 -24.43
CA TRP A 85 -10.34 1.83 -24.67
C TRP A 85 -10.31 0.49 -25.40
N GLU A 86 -11.46 -0.17 -25.55
CA GLU A 86 -11.60 -1.52 -26.02
C GLU A 86 -10.83 -1.81 -27.32
N LYS A 87 -10.90 -0.92 -28.29
CA LYS A 87 -10.15 -1.07 -29.55
C LYS A 87 -8.63 -0.85 -29.36
N VAL A 88 -8.24 0.20 -28.64
CA VAL A 88 -6.82 0.59 -28.48
C VAL A 88 -6.07 -0.36 -27.54
N MET A 89 -6.77 -0.97 -26.59
CA MET A 89 -6.21 -1.92 -25.62
C MET A 89 -6.70 -3.35 -25.86
N SER A 90 -7.17 -3.65 -27.09
CA SER A 90 -7.56 -5.01 -27.46
C SER A 90 -6.39 -5.99 -27.33
N SER A 91 -6.66 -7.18 -26.80
CA SER A 91 -5.72 -8.30 -26.81
C SER A 91 -5.56 -8.93 -28.22
N ASP A 92 -6.55 -8.74 -29.08
CA ASP A 92 -6.56 -9.24 -30.44
C ASP A 92 -6.17 -8.14 -31.44
N PRO A 93 -5.61 -8.49 -32.60
CA PRO A 93 -5.30 -7.52 -33.63
C PRO A 93 -6.53 -6.72 -34.06
N VAL A 94 -6.41 -5.42 -34.13
CA VAL A 94 -7.45 -4.51 -34.67
C VAL A 94 -6.93 -3.88 -35.96
N PRO A 95 -7.76 -3.80 -37.03
CA PRO A 95 -7.36 -3.13 -38.26
C PRO A 95 -6.89 -1.70 -38.00
N GLU A 96 -5.79 -1.29 -38.67
CA GLU A 96 -5.16 0.02 -38.41
C GLU A 96 -6.11 1.18 -38.77
N ASP A 97 -6.93 1.04 -39.78
CA ASP A 97 -7.93 2.04 -40.17
C ASP A 97 -9.00 2.29 -39.09
N GLU A 98 -9.22 1.35 -38.17
CA GLU A 98 -10.16 1.51 -37.08
C GLU A 98 -9.58 2.28 -35.86
N ILE A 99 -8.25 2.35 -35.74
CA ILE A 99 -7.59 2.93 -34.55
C ILE A 99 -6.66 4.11 -34.84
N LYS A 100 -6.18 4.28 -36.12
CA LYS A 100 -5.17 5.30 -36.46
C LYS A 100 -5.56 6.73 -36.09
N ASP A 101 -6.84 7.07 -36.20
CA ASP A 101 -7.35 8.42 -35.95
C ASP A 101 -7.85 8.61 -34.50
N LEU A 102 -7.75 7.57 -33.68
CA LEU A 102 -8.15 7.66 -32.28
C LEU A 102 -7.07 8.37 -31.45
N ALA A 103 -7.41 9.49 -30.80
CA ALA A 103 -6.50 10.24 -29.95
C ALA A 103 -5.85 9.36 -28.85
N ARG A 104 -6.55 8.32 -28.37
CA ARG A 104 -6.04 7.37 -27.40
C ARG A 104 -4.99 6.42 -27.97
N ASN A 105 -4.92 6.27 -29.29
CA ASN A 105 -3.90 5.46 -29.98
C ASN A 105 -2.63 6.25 -30.31
N ALA A 106 -2.62 7.56 -30.07
CA ALA A 106 -1.44 8.39 -30.35
C ALA A 106 -0.22 7.86 -29.60
N PRO A 107 0.94 7.69 -30.30
CA PRO A 107 2.18 7.22 -29.67
C PRO A 107 2.64 8.13 -28.53
N LEU A 108 3.09 7.53 -27.44
CA LEU A 108 3.59 8.22 -26.25
C LEU A 108 5.12 8.24 -26.28
N THR A 109 5.70 9.18 -27.03
CA THR A 109 7.15 9.25 -27.31
C THR A 109 7.90 10.23 -26.40
N ARG A 110 7.21 10.96 -25.52
CA ARG A 110 7.79 11.95 -24.59
C ARG A 110 7.74 11.47 -23.15
N PRO A 111 8.72 10.64 -22.70
CA PRO A 111 8.70 10.01 -21.40
C PRO A 111 8.73 11.03 -20.24
N ARG A 112 8.01 10.73 -19.17
CA ARG A 112 7.95 11.58 -17.98
C ARG A 112 9.18 11.38 -17.10
N PRO A 113 9.89 12.44 -16.71
CA PRO A 113 10.93 12.37 -15.69
C PRO A 113 10.39 11.77 -14.39
N GLY A 114 11.16 10.87 -13.78
CA GLY A 114 10.77 10.22 -12.53
C GLY A 114 9.69 9.13 -12.66
N HIS A 115 9.20 8.81 -13.85
CA HIS A 115 8.33 7.66 -14.15
C HIS A 115 9.13 6.50 -14.76
N ALA A 116 8.48 5.33 -14.89
CA ALA A 116 9.10 4.16 -15.50
C ALA A 116 9.18 4.24 -17.05
N ASP A 117 8.61 5.27 -17.68
CA ASP A 117 8.41 5.36 -19.12
C ASP A 117 9.69 5.05 -19.89
N LEU A 118 10.73 5.85 -19.76
CA LEU A 118 11.97 5.70 -20.53
C LEU A 118 12.68 4.37 -20.23
N VAL A 119 12.90 4.07 -18.95
CA VAL A 119 13.62 2.84 -18.55
C VAL A 119 12.85 1.57 -18.88
N GLY A 120 11.52 1.63 -18.88
CA GLY A 120 10.67 0.53 -19.29
C GLY A 120 10.72 0.30 -20.81
N MET A 121 10.66 1.38 -21.61
CA MET A 121 10.86 1.32 -23.06
C MET A 121 12.22 0.70 -23.41
N GLN A 122 13.29 1.17 -22.76
CA GLN A 122 14.64 0.62 -22.96
C GLN A 122 14.73 -0.86 -22.58
N LYS A 123 14.14 -1.23 -21.43
CA LYS A 123 14.20 -2.61 -20.93
C LYS A 123 13.52 -3.62 -21.85
N PHE A 124 12.36 -3.24 -22.39
CA PHE A 124 11.52 -4.14 -23.20
C PHE A 124 11.56 -3.85 -24.69
N ASN A 125 12.42 -2.92 -25.13
CA ASN A 125 12.56 -2.50 -26.52
C ASN A 125 11.24 -1.99 -27.13
N PHE A 126 10.49 -1.18 -26.37
CA PHE A 126 9.28 -0.54 -26.86
C PHE A 126 9.61 0.80 -27.54
N SER A 127 8.95 1.08 -28.64
CA SER A 127 9.00 2.40 -29.34
C SER A 127 8.01 3.42 -28.76
N ASP A 128 7.12 2.98 -27.87
CA ASP A 128 6.04 3.75 -27.26
C ASP A 128 5.98 3.43 -25.75
N ALA A 129 5.74 4.46 -24.93
CA ALA A 129 5.63 4.31 -23.47
C ALA A 129 4.28 3.68 -23.03
N ARG A 130 3.31 3.45 -23.92
CA ARG A 130 1.98 2.92 -23.58
C ARG A 130 2.03 1.65 -22.72
N PRO A 131 2.73 0.58 -23.11
CA PRO A 131 2.76 -0.66 -22.32
C PRO A 131 3.33 -0.43 -20.92
N VAL A 132 4.33 0.44 -20.80
CA VAL A 132 4.94 0.79 -19.51
C VAL A 132 3.99 1.59 -18.64
N LEU A 133 3.36 2.63 -19.21
CA LEU A 133 2.40 3.50 -18.53
C LEU A 133 1.22 2.69 -17.98
N GLU A 134 0.68 1.79 -18.78
CA GLU A 134 -0.48 0.98 -18.43
C GLU A 134 -0.18 0.05 -17.24
N ARG A 135 0.97 -0.64 -17.25
CA ARG A 135 1.30 -1.58 -16.17
C ARG A 135 1.94 -0.92 -14.94
N ALA A 136 2.73 0.13 -15.11
CA ALA A 136 3.36 0.85 -14.00
C ALA A 136 2.43 1.82 -13.27
N SER A 137 1.19 1.94 -13.73
CA SER A 137 0.18 2.81 -13.14
C SER A 137 -0.15 2.42 -11.70
N ALA A 138 -0.33 3.42 -10.82
CA ALA A 138 -0.83 3.22 -9.46
C ALA A 138 -2.24 2.58 -9.39
N ARG A 139 -2.95 2.47 -10.51
CA ARG A 139 -4.22 1.72 -10.62
C ARG A 139 -4.05 0.26 -10.18
N GLU A 140 -2.91 -0.36 -10.47
CA GLU A 140 -2.57 -1.72 -10.06
C GLU A 140 -2.71 -1.94 -8.54
N THR A 141 -2.48 -0.89 -7.72
CA THR A 141 -2.59 -1.01 -6.26
C THR A 141 -4.00 -1.35 -5.77
N ALA A 142 -5.04 -1.16 -6.58
CA ALA A 142 -6.38 -1.64 -6.26
C ALA A 142 -6.40 -3.17 -6.06
N SER A 143 -5.67 -3.92 -6.91
CA SER A 143 -5.49 -5.36 -6.73
C SER A 143 -4.82 -5.72 -5.42
N ARG A 144 -3.76 -4.98 -5.03
CA ARG A 144 -3.07 -5.20 -3.74
C ARG A 144 -4.00 -4.93 -2.56
N VAL A 145 -4.79 -3.86 -2.61
CA VAL A 145 -5.76 -3.52 -1.57
C VAL A 145 -6.85 -4.58 -1.45
N ALA A 146 -7.35 -5.11 -2.55
CA ALA A 146 -8.32 -6.20 -2.54
C ALA A 146 -7.77 -7.48 -1.87
N LEU A 147 -6.52 -7.86 -2.18
CA LEU A 147 -5.84 -8.99 -1.53
C LEU A 147 -5.50 -8.68 -0.07
N GLY A 148 -5.10 -7.45 0.23
CA GLY A 148 -4.83 -6.99 1.59
C GLY A 148 -6.07 -7.04 2.48
N ALA A 149 -7.26 -6.77 1.95
CA ALA A 149 -8.52 -6.91 2.69
C ALA A 149 -8.74 -8.36 3.15
N VAL A 150 -8.45 -9.35 2.28
CA VAL A 150 -8.51 -10.78 2.63
C VAL A 150 -7.51 -11.11 3.75
N ALA A 151 -6.26 -10.65 3.62
CA ALA A 151 -5.23 -10.86 4.63
C ALA A 151 -5.59 -10.20 5.99
N ARG A 152 -6.13 -8.99 5.97
CA ARG A 152 -6.61 -8.29 7.19
C ARG A 152 -7.74 -9.05 7.88
N ALA A 153 -8.70 -9.56 7.10
CA ALA A 153 -9.80 -10.37 7.65
C ALA A 153 -9.26 -11.62 8.34
N PHE A 154 -8.31 -12.33 7.72
CA PHE A 154 -7.63 -13.47 8.32
C PHE A 154 -6.91 -13.10 9.62
N LEU A 155 -6.07 -12.06 9.60
CA LEU A 155 -5.30 -11.60 10.77
C LEU A 155 -6.20 -11.25 11.95
N LYS A 156 -7.26 -10.49 11.70
CA LYS A 156 -8.22 -10.09 12.73
C LYS A 156 -8.93 -11.30 13.35
N GLN A 157 -9.37 -12.25 12.51
CA GLN A 157 -10.15 -13.39 12.94
C GLN A 157 -9.30 -14.50 13.56
N SER A 158 -8.05 -14.65 13.17
CA SER A 158 -7.17 -15.71 13.70
C SER A 158 -6.40 -15.30 14.95
N VAL A 159 -5.79 -14.11 14.96
CA VAL A 159 -4.85 -13.68 16.02
C VAL A 159 -5.16 -12.29 16.60
N GLY A 160 -6.20 -11.61 16.11
CA GLY A 160 -6.64 -10.31 16.64
C GLY A 160 -5.79 -9.11 16.20
N ILE A 161 -4.89 -9.27 15.22
CA ILE A 161 -4.09 -8.17 14.69
C ILE A 161 -5.00 -7.21 13.91
N GLU A 162 -4.88 -5.90 14.22
CA GLU A 162 -5.54 -4.83 13.49
C GLU A 162 -4.52 -3.82 12.97
N ILE A 163 -4.77 -3.29 11.76
CA ILE A 163 -3.84 -2.40 11.05
C ILE A 163 -4.53 -1.08 10.74
N LEU A 164 -3.82 0.02 10.95
CA LEU A 164 -4.24 1.40 10.71
C LEU A 164 -3.10 2.16 10.04
N SER A 165 -3.40 3.13 9.19
CA SER A 165 -2.42 4.10 8.71
C SER A 165 -2.91 5.52 8.89
N HIS A 166 -1.97 6.45 9.06
CA HIS A 166 -2.24 7.87 9.03
C HIS A 166 -1.10 8.63 8.34
N VAL A 167 -1.42 9.81 7.83
CA VAL A 167 -0.43 10.71 7.21
C VAL A 167 0.30 11.46 8.30
N ILE A 168 1.62 11.48 8.24
CA ILE A 168 2.48 12.23 9.15
C ILE A 168 3.15 13.45 8.52
N SER A 169 3.28 13.48 7.17
CA SER A 169 3.69 14.70 6.46
C SER A 169 3.20 14.73 5.02
N ILE A 170 2.97 15.94 4.49
CA ILE A 170 2.82 16.20 3.05
C ILE A 170 3.55 17.52 2.74
N GLY A 171 4.39 17.53 1.70
CA GLY A 171 5.28 18.63 1.41
C GLY A 171 6.18 18.93 2.60
N GLU A 172 6.24 20.19 3.01
CA GLU A 172 7.03 20.62 4.17
C GLU A 172 6.24 20.56 5.49
N VAL A 173 4.93 20.30 5.43
CA VAL A 173 4.08 20.23 6.63
C VAL A 173 4.13 18.84 7.24
N SER A 174 4.48 18.75 8.52
CA SER A 174 4.56 17.49 9.26
C SER A 174 3.98 17.59 10.67
N VAL A 175 3.60 16.45 11.25
CA VAL A 175 3.35 16.34 12.70
C VAL A 175 4.64 16.59 13.48
N SER A 176 4.52 16.92 14.77
CA SER A 176 5.69 17.04 15.65
C SER A 176 6.38 15.68 15.84
N GLU A 177 7.66 15.67 16.21
CA GLU A 177 8.37 14.41 16.50
C GLU A 177 7.74 13.61 17.65
N ASP A 178 7.12 14.30 18.60
CA ASP A 178 6.48 13.72 19.80
C ASP A 178 4.96 13.50 19.64
N TYR A 179 4.47 13.35 18.41
CA TYR A 179 3.04 13.13 18.20
C TYR A 179 2.55 11.83 18.87
N SER A 180 1.33 11.88 19.40
CA SER A 180 0.69 10.70 19.97
C SER A 180 0.22 9.76 18.87
N LEU A 181 0.57 8.47 18.98
CA LEU A 181 0.10 7.45 18.06
C LEU A 181 -1.43 7.33 18.15
N PRO A 182 -2.14 7.36 17.02
CA PRO A 182 -3.58 7.07 17.00
C PRO A 182 -3.83 5.61 17.38
N THR A 183 -5.02 5.32 17.87
CA THR A 183 -5.46 3.97 18.21
C THR A 183 -6.41 3.41 17.15
N ILE A 184 -6.75 2.14 17.21
CA ILE A 184 -7.75 1.54 16.32
C ILE A 184 -9.12 2.22 16.41
N ALA A 185 -9.47 2.78 17.56
CA ALA A 185 -10.70 3.55 17.74
C ALA A 185 -10.75 4.84 16.89
N ASP A 186 -9.58 5.37 16.53
CA ASP A 186 -9.45 6.59 15.71
C ASP A 186 -9.66 6.34 14.21
N ARG A 187 -9.79 5.08 13.77
CA ARG A 187 -9.88 4.71 12.34
C ARG A 187 -10.90 5.54 11.58
N ASN A 188 -12.14 5.59 12.05
CA ASN A 188 -13.21 6.32 11.36
C ASN A 188 -12.90 7.81 11.26
N ARG A 189 -12.41 8.42 12.35
CA ARG A 189 -12.00 9.83 12.38
C ARG A 189 -10.87 10.13 11.38
N ILE A 190 -9.92 9.20 11.25
CA ILE A 190 -8.82 9.33 10.29
C ILE A 190 -9.33 9.14 8.86
N ASP A 191 -10.19 8.17 8.60
CA ASP A 191 -10.76 7.93 7.27
C ASP A 191 -11.65 9.09 6.79
N GLU A 192 -12.35 9.77 7.71
CA GLU A 192 -13.17 10.96 7.44
C GLU A 192 -12.32 12.23 7.27
N ASN A 193 -11.08 12.25 7.75
CA ASN A 193 -10.18 13.38 7.60
C ASN A 193 -9.73 13.53 6.13
N PRO A 194 -9.76 14.75 5.55
CA PRO A 194 -9.49 14.97 4.13
C PRO A 194 -8.10 14.51 3.69
N VAL A 195 -7.12 14.51 4.57
CA VAL A 195 -5.74 14.07 4.28
C VAL A 195 -5.31 12.87 5.12
N ARG A 196 -6.24 12.25 5.87
CA ARG A 196 -5.99 11.10 6.73
C ARG A 196 -4.92 11.36 7.81
N CYS A 197 -4.78 12.60 8.26
CA CYS A 197 -3.89 12.97 9.36
C CYS A 197 -4.65 12.84 10.70
N ALA A 198 -4.01 12.22 11.70
CA ALA A 198 -4.60 12.06 13.03
C ALA A 198 -4.65 13.41 13.81
N ASP A 199 -3.76 14.34 13.51
CA ASP A 199 -3.73 15.70 14.07
C ASP A 199 -4.56 16.67 13.20
N GLN A 200 -5.61 17.25 13.79
CA GLN A 200 -6.51 18.13 13.07
C GLN A 200 -5.86 19.45 12.62
N LYS A 201 -4.98 20.03 13.43
CA LYS A 201 -4.28 21.29 13.07
C LYS A 201 -3.31 21.10 11.93
N VAL A 202 -2.57 20.00 11.98
CA VAL A 202 -1.65 19.61 10.91
C VAL A 202 -2.43 19.28 9.64
N SER A 203 -3.57 18.60 9.74
CA SER A 203 -4.47 18.34 8.61
C SER A 203 -4.89 19.61 7.88
N GLU A 204 -5.28 20.65 8.61
CA GLU A 204 -5.69 21.94 8.03
C GLU A 204 -4.50 22.64 7.34
N ALA A 205 -3.30 22.55 7.89
CA ALA A 205 -2.09 23.07 7.27
C ALA A 205 -1.72 22.31 6.00
N ILE A 206 -1.83 20.97 6.01
CA ILE A 206 -1.58 20.11 4.84
C ILE A 206 -2.57 20.44 3.72
N VAL A 207 -3.87 20.65 4.02
CA VAL A 207 -4.86 21.03 2.99
C VAL A 207 -4.43 22.32 2.29
N LYS A 208 -3.98 23.34 3.03
CA LYS A 208 -3.50 24.61 2.45
C LYS A 208 -2.25 24.41 1.58
N GLU A 209 -1.34 23.53 1.99
CA GLU A 209 -0.14 23.18 1.22
C GLU A 209 -0.51 22.51 -0.11
N ILE A 210 -1.46 21.58 -0.10
CA ILE A 210 -1.98 20.93 -1.32
C ILE A 210 -2.65 21.98 -2.25
N GLU A 211 -3.43 22.90 -1.70
CA GLU A 211 -4.06 23.97 -2.46
C GLU A 211 -3.01 24.93 -3.09
N ALA A 212 -1.94 25.23 -2.37
CA ALA A 212 -0.83 26.01 -2.90
C ALA A 212 -0.15 25.30 -4.07
N ALA A 213 0.24 24.04 -3.89
CA ALA A 213 0.83 23.24 -4.96
C ALA A 213 -0.09 23.12 -6.19
N HIS A 214 -1.41 22.96 -5.98
CA HIS A 214 -2.37 22.93 -7.08
C HIS A 214 -2.40 24.24 -7.88
N ARG A 215 -2.39 25.41 -7.19
CA ARG A 215 -2.32 26.73 -7.86
C ARG A 215 -1.04 26.91 -8.65
N ASP A 216 0.08 26.38 -8.14
CA ASP A 216 1.40 26.48 -8.77
C ASP A 216 1.60 25.49 -9.92
N GLY A 217 0.63 24.59 -10.14
CA GLY A 217 0.71 23.52 -11.15
C GLY A 217 1.74 22.46 -10.80
N ASP A 218 1.89 22.14 -9.52
CA ASP A 218 2.87 21.19 -9.00
C ASP A 218 2.23 20.00 -8.27
N THR A 219 3.04 19.07 -7.79
CA THR A 219 2.63 17.86 -7.08
C THR A 219 3.42 17.68 -5.79
N LEU A 220 2.81 17.04 -4.78
CA LEU A 220 3.40 16.84 -3.47
C LEU A 220 3.57 15.36 -3.15
N GLY A 221 4.69 15.05 -2.52
CA GLY A 221 4.94 13.80 -1.81
C GLY A 221 4.68 13.96 -0.31
N GLY A 222 5.03 12.93 0.45
CA GLY A 222 4.89 12.95 1.90
C GLY A 222 5.16 11.59 2.52
N VAL A 223 4.85 11.47 3.80
CA VAL A 223 5.10 10.26 4.57
C VAL A 223 3.81 9.80 5.25
N VAL A 224 3.54 8.50 5.14
CA VAL A 224 2.51 7.83 5.92
C VAL A 224 3.15 6.88 6.92
N GLU A 225 2.51 6.69 8.08
CA GLU A 225 2.88 5.67 9.04
C GLU A 225 1.79 4.61 9.11
N VAL A 226 2.20 3.35 9.03
CA VAL A 226 1.35 2.17 9.22
C VAL A 226 1.61 1.64 10.61
N LEU A 227 0.54 1.43 11.36
CA LEU A 227 0.52 0.89 12.70
C LEU A 227 -0.19 -0.45 12.71
N ALA A 228 0.42 -1.48 13.30
CA ALA A 228 -0.27 -2.73 13.54
C ALA A 228 -0.27 -3.05 15.04
N TYR A 229 -1.45 -3.37 15.55
CA TYR A 229 -1.75 -3.57 16.97
C TYR A 229 -1.96 -5.05 17.26
N ASN A 230 -1.73 -5.42 18.52
CA ASN A 230 -1.94 -6.78 19.03
C ASN A 230 -1.04 -7.83 18.37
N LEU A 231 0.15 -7.42 17.91
CA LEU A 231 1.11 -8.40 17.41
C LEU A 231 1.61 -9.29 18.56
N PRO A 232 1.54 -10.63 18.40
CA PRO A 232 2.23 -11.50 19.34
C PRO A 232 3.76 -11.32 19.22
N PRO A 233 4.52 -11.46 20.29
CA PRO A 233 5.96 -11.60 20.17
C PRO A 233 6.33 -12.85 19.39
N GLY A 234 7.38 -12.77 18.56
CA GLY A 234 7.94 -13.93 17.88
C GLY A 234 7.50 -14.14 16.42
N LEU A 235 6.87 -13.17 15.75
CA LEU A 235 6.71 -13.19 14.28
C LEU A 235 8.03 -12.77 13.62
N GLY A 236 8.40 -13.44 12.53
CA GLY A 236 9.71 -13.28 11.91
C GLY A 236 10.81 -14.05 12.63
N SER A 237 12.07 -13.85 12.23
CA SER A 237 13.21 -14.57 12.82
C SER A 237 14.50 -13.77 12.69
N TYR A 238 15.36 -13.87 13.68
CA TYR A 238 16.72 -13.35 13.67
C TYR A 238 17.75 -14.33 13.05
N THR A 239 17.33 -15.55 12.77
CA THR A 239 18.25 -16.64 12.40
C THR A 239 18.84 -16.48 11.00
N HIS A 240 18.16 -15.76 10.11
CA HIS A 240 18.64 -15.44 8.77
C HIS A 240 18.02 -14.13 8.27
N TRP A 241 18.73 -13.40 7.41
CA TRP A 241 18.33 -12.05 6.98
C TRP A 241 16.98 -12.00 6.25
N ASP A 242 16.68 -13.01 5.41
CA ASP A 242 15.43 -13.10 4.62
C ASP A 242 14.20 -13.53 5.45
N LYS A 243 14.43 -13.99 6.70
CA LYS A 243 13.37 -14.35 7.65
C LYS A 243 12.99 -13.21 8.58
N ARG A 244 13.72 -12.11 8.55
CA ARG A 244 13.46 -10.93 9.38
C ARG A 244 12.14 -10.27 8.97
N LEU A 245 11.28 -9.98 9.95
CA LEU A 245 9.98 -9.32 9.70
C LEU A 245 10.17 -7.90 9.17
N ASP A 246 11.10 -7.14 9.75
CA ASP A 246 11.43 -5.78 9.31
C ASP A 246 11.94 -5.75 7.86
N ALA A 247 12.76 -6.72 7.45
CA ALA A 247 13.25 -6.82 6.07
C ALA A 247 12.13 -7.16 5.09
N LYS A 248 11.23 -8.09 5.43
CA LYS A 248 10.06 -8.44 4.61
C LYS A 248 9.12 -7.23 4.46
N LEU A 249 8.85 -6.51 5.56
CA LEU A 249 8.03 -5.29 5.55
C LEU A 249 8.67 -4.21 4.69
N ALA A 250 9.96 -3.92 4.89
CA ALA A 250 10.67 -2.90 4.10
C ALA A 250 10.64 -3.22 2.60
N GLY A 251 10.89 -4.47 2.20
CA GLY A 251 10.80 -4.91 0.81
C GLY A 251 9.41 -4.77 0.21
N ALA A 252 8.37 -5.16 0.95
CA ALA A 252 6.99 -5.04 0.52
C ALA A 252 6.55 -3.57 0.36
N MET A 253 6.92 -2.70 1.29
CA MET A 253 6.63 -1.27 1.23
C MET A 253 7.38 -0.59 0.09
N MET A 254 8.68 -0.89 -0.10
CA MET A 254 9.48 -0.34 -1.21
C MET A 254 8.94 -0.77 -2.58
N GLY A 255 8.23 -1.89 -2.67
CA GLY A 255 7.55 -2.36 -3.88
C GLY A 255 6.26 -1.60 -4.22
N ILE A 256 5.81 -0.63 -3.43
CA ILE A 256 4.67 0.25 -3.74
C ILE A 256 5.14 1.35 -4.70
N GLN A 257 4.32 1.68 -5.70
CA GLN A 257 4.63 2.75 -6.66
C GLN A 257 4.93 4.07 -5.94
N ALA A 258 5.95 4.78 -6.43
CA ALA A 258 6.42 6.07 -5.93
C ALA A 258 7.05 6.07 -4.52
N ILE A 259 7.11 4.96 -3.81
CA ILE A 259 7.83 4.90 -2.53
C ILE A 259 9.34 4.96 -2.79
N LYS A 260 10.04 5.78 -1.99
CA LYS A 260 11.48 6.05 -2.08
C LYS A 260 12.22 5.85 -0.76
N GLY A 261 11.50 5.64 0.33
CA GLY A 261 12.07 5.38 1.65
C GLY A 261 11.13 4.57 2.52
N VAL A 262 11.69 3.72 3.36
CA VAL A 262 11.00 2.94 4.40
C VAL A 262 11.77 3.08 5.69
N GLU A 263 11.05 3.27 6.79
CA GLU A 263 11.61 3.42 8.12
C GLU A 263 10.82 2.54 9.11
N ILE A 264 11.52 1.76 9.93
CA ILE A 264 10.91 0.97 10.99
C ILE A 264 11.09 1.71 12.32
N GLY A 265 9.99 1.98 13.02
CA GLY A 265 10.00 2.77 14.25
C GLY A 265 10.54 4.18 14.03
N ASP A 266 11.52 4.57 14.87
CA ASP A 266 12.18 5.87 14.78
C ASP A 266 13.40 5.88 13.83
N GLY A 267 13.71 4.76 13.17
CA GLY A 267 14.69 4.55 12.12
C GLY A 267 15.85 5.56 12.05
N PHE A 268 15.75 6.55 11.14
CA PHE A 268 16.81 7.57 10.97
C PHE A 268 17.00 8.48 12.19
N THR A 269 15.95 8.73 12.98
CA THR A 269 16.07 9.47 14.25
C THR A 269 16.82 8.66 15.29
N THR A 270 16.54 7.35 15.38
CA THR A 270 17.29 6.44 16.29
C THR A 270 18.78 6.40 15.93
N ALA A 271 19.13 6.42 14.64
CA ALA A 271 20.53 6.44 14.19
C ALA A 271 21.33 7.66 14.68
N ARG A 272 20.67 8.76 15.03
CA ARG A 272 21.29 9.98 15.58
C ARG A 272 21.36 9.98 17.11
N ARG A 273 20.69 9.04 17.79
CA ARG A 273 20.68 8.95 19.25
C ARG A 273 21.93 8.20 19.77
N ARG A 274 22.35 8.53 21.00
CA ARG A 274 23.31 7.69 21.72
C ARG A 274 22.61 6.42 22.20
N GLY A 275 23.34 5.30 22.27
CA GLY A 275 22.79 3.98 22.61
C GLY A 275 21.95 3.95 23.89
N THR A 276 22.37 4.69 24.93
CA THR A 276 21.64 4.77 26.22
C THR A 276 20.26 5.40 26.13
N VAL A 277 19.94 6.11 25.06
CA VAL A 277 18.63 6.73 24.82
C VAL A 277 18.00 6.28 23.50
N ALA A 278 18.65 5.38 22.77
CA ALA A 278 18.17 4.86 21.49
C ALA A 278 17.29 3.63 21.66
N HIS A 279 17.62 2.78 22.64
CA HIS A 279 16.96 1.49 22.83
C HIS A 279 15.80 1.58 23.83
N ASP A 280 14.79 0.72 23.61
CA ASP A 280 13.61 0.63 24.46
C ASP A 280 13.93 -0.23 25.67
N GLU A 281 13.98 0.38 26.87
CA GLU A 281 14.25 -0.34 28.10
C GLU A 281 13.11 -1.30 28.43
N ILE A 282 13.47 -2.51 28.89
CA ILE A 282 12.51 -3.56 29.23
C ILE A 282 12.13 -3.41 30.70
N GLU A 283 10.84 -3.38 30.99
CA GLU A 283 10.32 -3.25 32.34
C GLU A 283 9.08 -4.12 32.56
N LYS A 284 8.58 -4.18 33.77
CA LYS A 284 7.26 -4.72 34.08
C LYS A 284 6.26 -3.58 34.17
N ASN A 285 5.18 -3.68 33.40
CA ASN A 285 4.07 -2.75 33.45
C ASN A 285 3.26 -2.91 34.80
N SER A 286 2.26 -2.06 34.99
CA SER A 286 1.40 -2.08 36.18
C SER A 286 0.63 -3.40 36.39
N LYS A 287 0.53 -4.24 35.38
CA LYS A 287 -0.10 -5.56 35.44
C LYS A 287 0.92 -6.70 35.64
N GLY A 288 2.21 -6.35 35.81
CA GLY A 288 3.30 -7.31 35.98
C GLY A 288 3.77 -7.99 34.69
N ALA A 289 3.25 -7.60 33.55
CA ALA A 289 3.67 -8.11 32.24
C ALA A 289 4.91 -7.38 31.73
N ILE A 290 5.75 -8.08 30.96
CA ILE A 290 6.90 -7.48 30.30
C ILE A 290 6.43 -6.51 29.23
N ALA A 291 6.99 -5.30 29.25
CA ALA A 291 6.71 -4.23 28.29
C ALA A 291 7.99 -3.44 27.96
N ARG A 292 7.92 -2.61 26.94
CA ARG A 292 8.94 -1.61 26.64
C ARG A 292 8.50 -0.26 27.15
N ARG A 293 9.44 0.51 27.70
CA ARG A 293 9.19 1.87 28.22
C ARG A 293 8.90 2.86 27.10
N THR A 294 9.47 2.62 25.92
CA THR A 294 9.29 3.39 24.68
C THR A 294 9.10 2.43 23.52
N ASP A 295 8.69 2.91 22.34
CA ASP A 295 8.50 2.11 21.11
C ASP A 295 9.31 2.67 19.94
N ARG A 296 10.59 2.94 20.18
CA ARG A 296 11.53 3.48 19.18
C ARG A 296 11.92 2.44 18.13
N ALA A 297 12.00 1.17 18.57
CA ALA A 297 12.26 0.04 17.69
C ALA A 297 11.10 -0.25 16.73
N GLY A 298 9.91 0.32 16.99
CA GLY A 298 8.74 0.14 16.13
C GLY A 298 8.22 -1.28 16.08
N GLY A 299 8.16 -1.96 17.26
CA GLY A 299 7.53 -3.28 17.41
C GLY A 299 8.38 -4.46 16.94
N THR A 300 9.63 -4.24 16.49
CA THR A 300 10.54 -5.32 16.09
C THR A 300 11.93 -5.15 16.71
N GLU A 301 12.49 -6.25 17.19
CA GLU A 301 13.87 -6.32 17.67
C GLU A 301 14.59 -7.49 16.99
N GLY A 302 15.73 -7.22 16.36
CA GLY A 302 16.48 -8.24 15.61
C GLY A 302 15.68 -8.90 14.47
N GLY A 303 14.65 -8.25 13.94
CA GLY A 303 13.77 -8.80 12.90
C GLY A 303 12.64 -9.69 13.42
N VAL A 304 12.36 -9.66 14.72
CA VAL A 304 11.30 -10.43 15.38
C VAL A 304 10.33 -9.46 16.06
N SER A 305 9.03 -9.67 15.94
CA SER A 305 8.04 -8.88 16.67
C SER A 305 8.20 -9.06 18.20
N ASN A 306 8.13 -7.95 18.93
CA ASN A 306 8.39 -7.93 20.37
C ASN A 306 7.13 -7.80 21.25
N GLY A 307 5.94 -7.73 20.62
CA GLY A 307 4.66 -7.58 21.33
C GLY A 307 4.15 -6.14 21.43
N GLU A 308 4.98 -5.16 21.08
CA GLU A 308 4.60 -3.75 21.03
C GLU A 308 3.97 -3.38 19.67
N ILE A 309 3.53 -2.11 19.51
CA ILE A 309 2.93 -1.63 18.27
C ILE A 309 3.97 -1.69 17.15
N LEU A 310 3.64 -2.37 16.05
CA LEU A 310 4.47 -2.31 14.85
C LEU A 310 4.29 -0.95 14.17
N ARG A 311 5.40 -0.26 13.89
CA ARG A 311 5.44 1.05 13.26
C ARG A 311 6.29 1.02 12.00
N VAL A 312 5.69 1.29 10.84
CA VAL A 312 6.38 1.35 9.56
C VAL A 312 6.02 2.65 8.84
N LYS A 313 7.03 3.49 8.58
CA LYS A 313 6.85 4.73 7.82
C LYS A 313 7.27 4.51 6.37
N VAL A 314 6.54 5.09 5.44
CA VAL A 314 6.85 5.03 4.01
C VAL A 314 6.83 6.43 3.40
N ALA A 315 7.93 6.79 2.74
CA ALA A 315 8.10 8.08 2.09
C ALA A 315 7.77 7.96 0.59
N MET A 316 6.73 8.67 0.17
CA MET A 316 6.28 8.75 -1.21
C MET A 316 6.81 10.03 -1.86
N LYS A 317 7.49 9.90 -3.01
CA LYS A 317 7.86 11.07 -3.82
C LYS A 317 6.63 11.73 -4.44
N PRO A 318 6.72 13.02 -4.86
CA PRO A 318 5.70 13.66 -5.68
C PRO A 318 5.37 12.86 -6.93
N ILE A 319 4.12 12.98 -7.39
CA ILE A 319 3.67 12.30 -8.60
C ILE A 319 4.41 12.86 -9.81
N SER A 320 4.94 11.99 -10.66
CA SER A 320 5.78 12.36 -11.81
C SER A 320 5.02 12.98 -12.98
N THR A 321 3.69 12.95 -12.99
CA THR A 321 2.88 13.70 -13.94
C THR A 321 2.58 15.08 -13.34
N VAL A 322 3.47 16.03 -13.61
CA VAL A 322 3.39 17.39 -13.08
C VAL A 322 2.64 18.27 -14.08
N PRO A 323 1.60 19.04 -13.68
CA PRO A 323 0.88 19.93 -14.58
C PRO A 323 1.80 20.95 -15.28
N LYS A 324 2.76 21.52 -14.55
CA LYS A 324 3.86 22.30 -15.10
C LYS A 324 4.88 21.35 -15.71
N ALA A 325 4.67 20.99 -17.00
CA ALA A 325 5.39 19.94 -17.69
C ALA A 325 6.91 20.12 -17.63
N LEU A 326 7.61 19.08 -17.16
CA LEU A 326 9.08 19.03 -17.08
C LEU A 326 9.70 18.84 -18.46
N ASP A 327 10.97 19.22 -18.59
CA ASP A 327 11.75 18.98 -19.79
C ASP A 327 12.05 17.49 -19.97
N THR A 328 12.01 17.04 -21.23
CA THR A 328 12.31 15.66 -21.65
C THR A 328 12.80 15.67 -23.09
N ILE A 329 12.93 14.52 -23.69
CA ILE A 329 13.17 14.34 -25.12
C ILE A 329 11.99 13.62 -25.79
N ASP A 330 11.76 13.89 -27.05
CA ASP A 330 10.93 13.03 -27.89
C ASP A 330 11.79 11.89 -28.43
N VAL A 331 11.57 10.67 -27.94
CA VAL A 331 12.43 9.51 -28.30
C VAL A 331 12.29 9.08 -29.76
N ALA A 332 11.22 9.50 -30.46
CA ALA A 332 11.03 9.24 -31.87
C ALA A 332 11.91 10.14 -32.77
N THR A 333 12.18 11.37 -32.33
CA THR A 333 12.96 12.35 -33.11
C THR A 333 14.33 12.64 -32.51
N GLY A 334 14.52 12.38 -31.22
CA GLY A 334 15.72 12.76 -30.46
C GLY A 334 15.73 14.24 -30.00
N GLU A 335 14.71 15.01 -30.33
CA GLU A 335 14.65 16.44 -30.07
C GLU A 335 14.17 16.78 -28.64
N PRO A 336 14.61 17.92 -28.08
CA PRO A 336 14.08 18.41 -26.81
C PRO A 336 12.56 18.59 -26.85
N ALA A 337 11.88 18.20 -25.77
CA ALA A 337 10.42 18.26 -25.69
C ALA A 337 9.94 18.53 -24.26
N LYS A 338 8.64 18.77 -24.09
CA LYS A 338 7.98 18.76 -22.77
C LYS A 338 7.33 17.40 -22.54
N ALA A 339 7.44 16.90 -21.31
CA ALA A 339 6.89 15.62 -20.91
C ALA A 339 5.37 15.55 -21.15
N ILE A 340 4.86 14.33 -21.34
CA ILE A 340 3.44 14.09 -21.54
C ILE A 340 2.66 14.63 -20.34
N ASN A 341 1.74 15.56 -20.62
CA ASN A 341 0.79 16.04 -19.62
C ASN A 341 -0.45 15.12 -19.65
N GLN A 342 -0.71 14.45 -18.53
CA GLN A 342 -1.92 13.69 -18.31
C GLN A 342 -2.61 14.20 -17.03
N ARG A 343 -3.91 13.99 -16.92
CA ARG A 343 -4.63 14.30 -15.68
C ARG A 343 -4.01 13.52 -14.53
N SER A 344 -3.62 14.23 -13.48
CA SER A 344 -2.94 13.68 -12.32
C SER A 344 -3.56 14.20 -11.02
N ASP A 345 -3.32 13.46 -9.94
CA ASP A 345 -3.53 13.93 -8.58
C ASP A 345 -2.45 14.97 -8.25
N VAL A 346 -2.77 15.95 -7.42
CA VAL A 346 -1.77 16.84 -6.80
C VAL A 346 -1.00 16.08 -5.72
N CYS A 347 -1.73 15.25 -4.96
CA CYS A 347 -1.17 14.45 -3.89
C CYS A 347 -1.88 13.08 -3.81
N ALA A 348 -1.10 12.00 -3.70
CA ALA A 348 -1.63 10.65 -3.54
C ALA A 348 -1.20 9.99 -2.20
N VAL A 349 -0.58 10.76 -1.30
CA VAL A 349 -0.07 10.26 -0.01
C VAL A 349 -1.16 9.63 0.85
N PRO A 350 -2.38 10.19 1.00
CA PRO A 350 -3.44 9.55 1.77
C PRO A 350 -3.81 8.15 1.25
N ALA A 351 -3.89 7.98 -0.07
CA ALA A 351 -4.16 6.70 -0.70
C ALA A 351 -3.03 5.70 -0.52
N ALA A 352 -1.76 6.17 -0.54
CA ALA A 352 -0.59 5.33 -0.30
C ALA A 352 -0.65 4.67 1.08
N GLY A 353 -1.25 5.32 2.09
CA GLY A 353 -1.48 4.73 3.41
C GLY A 353 -2.32 3.46 3.35
N ILE A 354 -3.41 3.46 2.58
CA ILE A 354 -4.27 2.28 2.44
C ILE A 354 -3.56 1.14 1.70
N VAL A 355 -2.76 1.48 0.68
CA VAL A 355 -1.93 0.49 -0.02
C VAL A 355 -0.88 -0.10 0.93
N ALA A 356 -0.26 0.73 1.77
CA ALA A 356 0.71 0.29 2.76
C ALA A 356 0.07 -0.59 3.85
N GLU A 357 -1.16 -0.29 4.33
CA GLU A 357 -1.93 -1.18 5.21
C GLU A 357 -2.10 -2.58 4.56
N ALA A 358 -2.45 -2.62 3.28
CA ALA A 358 -2.65 -3.86 2.54
C ALA A 358 -1.35 -4.67 2.42
N MET A 359 -0.23 -4.01 2.11
CA MET A 359 1.08 -4.66 2.02
C MET A 359 1.56 -5.17 3.38
N ALA A 360 1.35 -4.39 4.46
CA ALA A 360 1.61 -4.85 5.83
C ALA A 360 0.78 -6.09 6.18
N ALA A 361 -0.51 -6.08 5.82
CA ALA A 361 -1.39 -7.22 6.08
C ALA A 361 -0.93 -8.50 5.38
N LEU A 362 -0.49 -8.41 4.12
CA LEU A 362 0.02 -9.57 3.37
C LEU A 362 1.28 -10.16 4.03
N VAL A 363 2.22 -9.30 4.43
CA VAL A 363 3.46 -9.73 5.12
C VAL A 363 3.16 -10.34 6.49
N LEU A 364 2.29 -9.69 7.28
CA LEU A 364 1.93 -10.18 8.61
C LEU A 364 1.14 -11.50 8.54
N ALA A 365 0.25 -11.65 7.55
CA ALA A 365 -0.48 -12.90 7.35
C ALA A 365 0.46 -14.05 7.00
N GLU A 366 1.47 -13.81 6.16
CA GLU A 366 2.51 -14.81 5.89
C GLU A 366 3.29 -15.16 7.15
N ALA A 367 3.73 -14.16 7.94
CA ALA A 367 4.48 -14.39 9.18
C ALA A 367 3.66 -15.14 10.24
N VAL A 368 2.35 -14.88 10.35
CA VAL A 368 1.42 -15.60 11.23
C VAL A 368 1.29 -17.07 10.81
N LEU A 369 1.14 -17.33 9.51
CA LEU A 369 1.05 -18.70 9.00
C LEU A 369 2.39 -19.44 9.07
N GLU A 370 3.51 -18.77 8.87
CA GLU A 370 4.85 -19.36 9.07
C GLU A 370 5.02 -19.84 10.52
N LYS A 371 4.52 -19.05 11.49
CA LYS A 371 4.68 -19.35 12.90
C LYS A 371 3.65 -20.33 13.46
N PHE A 372 2.37 -20.16 13.12
CA PHE A 372 1.28 -20.90 13.73
C PHE A 372 0.67 -21.95 12.82
N GLY A 373 0.85 -21.82 11.50
CA GLY A 373 0.27 -22.76 10.51
C GLY A 373 -1.26 -22.81 10.57
N GLY A 374 -1.81 -23.90 10.07
CA GLY A 374 -3.23 -24.22 10.06
C GLY A 374 -3.89 -24.03 8.70
N ASP A 375 -4.75 -25.00 8.35
CA ASP A 375 -5.55 -24.98 7.11
C ASP A 375 -6.92 -24.30 7.33
N SER A 376 -7.24 -23.95 8.58
CA SER A 376 -8.45 -23.22 8.97
C SER A 376 -8.16 -22.14 10.01
N VAL A 377 -9.02 -21.09 10.05
CA VAL A 377 -8.92 -20.00 11.04
C VAL A 377 -8.92 -20.56 12.49
N SER A 378 -9.76 -21.55 12.77
CA SER A 378 -9.85 -22.17 14.10
C SER A 378 -8.57 -22.89 14.50
N GLU A 379 -7.91 -23.51 13.56
CA GLU A 379 -6.63 -24.20 13.79
C GLU A 379 -5.51 -23.21 14.06
N THR A 380 -5.36 -22.19 13.22
CA THR A 380 -4.38 -21.11 13.43
C THR A 380 -4.60 -20.43 14.79
N ARG A 381 -5.86 -20.11 15.13
CA ARG A 381 -6.23 -19.51 16.42
C ARG A 381 -5.84 -20.40 17.60
N ARG A 382 -6.17 -21.69 17.58
CA ARG A 382 -5.81 -22.65 18.62
C ARG A 382 -4.29 -22.69 18.83
N ASN A 383 -3.51 -22.73 17.75
CA ASN A 383 -2.05 -22.76 17.81
C ASN A 383 -1.49 -21.45 18.39
N PHE A 384 -2.04 -20.30 17.98
CA PHE A 384 -1.72 -18.99 18.55
C PHE A 384 -2.05 -18.91 20.04
N GLU A 385 -3.25 -19.29 20.47
CA GLU A 385 -3.67 -19.27 21.89
C GLU A 385 -2.79 -20.18 22.75
N SER A 386 -2.46 -21.38 22.23
CA SER A 386 -1.53 -22.29 22.90
C SER A 386 -0.14 -21.67 23.07
N TYR A 387 0.38 -21.02 22.03
CA TYR A 387 1.66 -20.31 22.11
C TYR A 387 1.63 -19.19 23.15
N MET A 388 0.61 -18.32 23.11
CA MET A 388 0.47 -17.20 24.05
C MET A 388 0.30 -17.66 25.50
N LYS A 389 -0.44 -18.77 25.72
CA LYS A 389 -0.59 -19.38 27.04
C LYS A 389 0.73 -19.86 27.62
N ASN A 390 1.60 -20.41 26.77
CA ASN A 390 2.85 -21.05 27.17
C ASN A 390 4.08 -20.14 27.03
N LEU A 391 3.92 -18.85 26.75
CA LEU A 391 5.03 -17.90 26.77
C LEU A 391 5.72 -17.92 28.14
N ARG A 392 7.04 -18.09 28.13
CA ARG A 392 7.84 -18.32 29.33
C ARG A 392 8.06 -17.06 30.16
N PHE A 393 8.16 -15.93 29.48
CA PHE A 393 8.35 -14.61 30.08
C PHE A 393 7.20 -13.72 29.58
N LYS A 394 6.27 -13.43 30.47
CA LYS A 394 5.06 -12.62 30.18
C LYS A 394 5.15 -11.29 30.88
#